data_03e1b08a663d0f842b08fae7aece27bd
#
_entry.id   03e1b08a663d0f842b08fae7aece27bd
#
_cell.length_a   1.000
_cell.length_b   1.000
_cell.length_c   1.000
_cell.angle_alpha   90.00
_cell.angle_beta   90.00
_cell.angle_gamma   90.00
#
_symmetry.space_group_name_H-M   'P 1'
#
loop_
_entity.id
_entity.type
_entity.pdbx_description
1 polymer ?
#
loop_
_entity_poly.entity_id
_entity_poly.type
_entity_poly.pdbx_seq_one_letter_code
_entity_poly.pdbx_strand_id
1 'polypeptide(L)'
;MPETVLVTGATGVIGKHIVLQLLNSGHSVRGTLRSPARADEVRAAVSPHLTGKAALERLSFVTLDLEQDAGWAEAARGCTAMMHTASP
;
A
#
# COMPACT_ATOMS: atom_id res chain seq x y z
N MET A 1 -8.62 14.95 8.50
CA MET A 1 -8.30 13.65 9.11
C MET A 1 -7.53 12.80 8.12
N PRO A 2 -6.49 12.12 8.54
CA PRO A 2 -5.80 11.21 7.64
C PRO A 2 -6.71 10.04 7.25
N GLU A 3 -6.57 9.60 6.03
CA GLU A 3 -7.34 8.49 5.50
C GLU A 3 -6.51 7.21 5.49
N THR A 4 -7.17 6.07 5.45
CA THR A 4 -6.53 4.80 5.16
C THR A 4 -6.81 4.47 3.70
N VAL A 5 -5.76 4.40 2.91
CA VAL A 5 -5.88 4.21 1.46
C VAL A 5 -5.40 2.82 1.07
N LEU A 6 -6.24 2.11 0.34
CA LEU A 6 -5.85 0.82 -0.24
C LEU A 6 -5.17 1.09 -1.58
N VAL A 7 -3.93 0.65 -1.71
CA VAL A 7 -3.18 0.79 -2.96
C VAL A 7 -2.97 -0.58 -3.58
N THR A 8 -3.60 -0.82 -4.71
CA THR A 8 -3.38 -2.07 -5.46
C THR A 8 -2.13 -1.93 -6.31
N GLY A 9 -1.38 -3.01 -6.45
CA GLY A 9 -0.14 -2.97 -7.22
C GLY A 9 0.99 -2.24 -6.53
N ALA A 10 1.07 -2.33 -5.21
CA ALA A 10 2.07 -1.59 -4.41
C ALA A 10 3.51 -1.94 -4.78
N THR A 11 3.75 -3.11 -5.39
CA THR A 11 5.10 -3.51 -5.78
C THR A 11 5.58 -2.89 -7.09
N GLY A 12 4.68 -2.29 -7.86
CA GLY A 12 5.06 -1.62 -9.10
C GLY A 12 5.72 -0.28 -8.83
N VAL A 13 6.40 0.27 -9.84
CA VAL A 13 7.08 1.56 -9.71
C VAL A 13 6.10 2.67 -9.36
N ILE A 14 4.99 2.72 -10.08
CA ILE A 14 3.96 3.75 -9.82
C ILE A 14 3.32 3.52 -8.45
N GLY A 15 3.05 2.25 -8.10
CA GLY A 15 2.49 1.92 -6.80
C GLY A 15 3.38 2.35 -5.66
N LYS A 16 4.68 2.14 -5.76
CA LYS A 16 5.63 2.57 -4.74
C LYS A 16 5.65 4.08 -4.58
N HIS A 17 5.57 4.82 -5.68
CA HIS A 17 5.49 6.28 -5.62
C HIS A 17 4.23 6.76 -4.92
N ILE A 18 3.10 6.14 -5.22
CA ILE A 18 1.84 6.51 -4.60
C ILE A 18 1.88 6.22 -3.10
N VAL A 19 2.41 5.06 -2.70
CA VAL A 19 2.58 4.71 -1.30
C VAL A 19 3.42 5.78 -0.59
N LEU A 20 4.55 6.16 -1.20
CA LEU A 20 5.43 7.17 -0.63
C LEU A 20 4.74 8.50 -0.44
N GLN A 21 4.04 8.97 -1.47
CA GLN A 21 3.34 10.26 -1.40
C GLN A 21 2.25 10.26 -0.32
N LEU A 22 1.49 9.18 -0.23
CA LEU A 22 0.42 9.10 0.77
C LEU A 22 0.98 9.08 2.18
N LEU A 23 2.04 8.33 2.41
CA LEU A 23 2.67 8.29 3.73
C LEU A 23 3.24 9.64 4.12
N ASN A 24 3.88 10.34 3.19
CA ASN A 24 4.43 11.67 3.48
C ASN A 24 3.34 12.72 3.67
N SER A 25 2.14 12.46 3.18
CA SER A 25 0.99 13.34 3.39
C SER A 25 0.24 13.05 4.69
N GLY A 26 0.68 12.08 5.45
CA GLY A 26 0.07 11.76 6.75
C GLY A 26 -0.99 10.68 6.73
N HIS A 27 -1.24 10.07 5.59
CA HIS A 27 -2.23 9.01 5.46
C HIS A 27 -1.65 7.66 5.87
N SER A 28 -2.54 6.73 6.22
CA SER A 28 -2.19 5.32 6.36
C SER A 28 -2.39 4.62 5.03
N VAL A 29 -1.54 3.67 4.73
CA VAL A 29 -1.59 2.95 3.45
C VAL A 29 -1.66 1.46 3.69
N ARG A 30 -2.55 0.80 2.97
CA ARG A 30 -2.61 -0.66 2.92
C ARG A 30 -2.31 -1.08 1.49
N GLY A 31 -1.14 -1.68 1.28
CA GLY A 31 -0.74 -2.14 -0.04
C GLY A 31 -1.13 -3.58 -0.30
N THR A 32 -1.55 -3.90 -1.52
CA THR A 32 -1.82 -5.28 -1.89
C THR A 32 -0.60 -5.90 -2.54
N LEU A 33 -0.35 -7.16 -2.22
CA LEU A 33 0.77 -7.92 -2.73
C LEU A 33 0.28 -9.30 -3.17
N ARG A 34 0.93 -9.86 -4.18
CA ARG A 34 0.69 -11.26 -4.53
C ARG A 34 1.41 -12.21 -3.58
N SER A 35 2.54 -11.79 -3.05
CA SER A 35 3.34 -12.59 -2.15
C SER A 35 3.75 -11.75 -0.95
N PRO A 36 3.58 -12.25 0.28
CA PRO A 36 3.98 -11.50 1.47
C PRO A 36 5.48 -11.19 1.51
N ALA A 37 6.30 -12.00 0.83
CA ALA A 37 7.73 -11.78 0.79
C ALA A 37 8.12 -10.46 0.12
N ARG A 38 7.24 -9.90 -0.71
CA ARG A 38 7.51 -8.65 -1.39
C ARG A 38 7.24 -7.41 -0.54
N ALA A 39 6.67 -7.60 0.65
CA ALA A 39 6.42 -6.47 1.55
C ALA A 39 7.71 -5.75 1.92
N ASP A 40 8.78 -6.50 2.19
CA ASP A 40 10.06 -5.90 2.53
C ASP A 40 10.65 -5.10 1.38
N GLU A 41 10.42 -5.53 0.15
CA GLU A 41 10.85 -4.81 -1.04
C GLU A 41 10.22 -3.41 -1.08
N VAL A 42 8.93 -3.33 -0.83
CA VAL A 42 8.23 -2.04 -0.82
C VAL A 42 8.71 -1.16 0.32
N ARG A 43 8.83 -1.72 1.52
CA ARG A 43 9.34 -0.98 2.67
C ARG A 43 10.74 -0.42 2.40
N ALA A 44 11.61 -1.25 1.85
CA ALA A 44 12.97 -0.82 1.53
C ALA A 44 13.00 0.27 0.47
N ALA A 45 12.08 0.21 -0.49
CA ALA A 45 12.03 1.20 -1.56
C ALA A 45 11.55 2.57 -1.08
N VAL A 46 10.60 2.61 -0.15
CA VAL A 46 10.03 3.88 0.31
C VAL A 46 10.73 4.46 1.54
N SER A 47 11.34 3.62 2.35
CA SER A 47 11.91 4.04 3.64
C SER A 47 12.91 5.19 3.52
N PRO A 48 13.86 5.19 2.57
CA PRO A 48 14.84 6.28 2.48
C PRO A 48 14.22 7.64 2.11
N HIS A 49 13.02 7.63 1.58
CA HIS A 49 12.37 8.84 1.10
C HIS A 49 11.29 9.37 2.05
N LEU A 50 11.04 8.67 3.14
CA LEU A 50 10.02 9.09 4.10
C LEU A 50 10.53 10.25 4.95
N THR A 51 9.63 11.18 5.24
CA THR A 51 9.98 12.37 6.03
C THR A 51 10.06 12.10 7.53
N GLY A 52 9.57 10.94 7.99
CA GLY A 52 9.64 10.57 9.39
C GLY A 52 9.55 9.07 9.55
N LYS A 53 10.20 8.56 10.60
CA LYS A 53 10.19 7.12 10.86
C LYS A 53 8.79 6.59 11.18
N ALA A 54 7.96 7.40 11.81
CA ALA A 54 6.60 7.00 12.15
C ALA A 54 5.75 6.76 10.91
N ALA A 55 6.12 7.33 9.77
CA ALA A 55 5.38 7.12 8.53
C ALA A 55 5.37 5.66 8.11
N LEU A 56 6.46 4.95 8.33
CA LEU A 56 6.55 3.53 7.97
C LEU A 56 5.59 2.67 8.80
N GLU A 57 5.28 3.10 10.01
CA GLU A 57 4.35 2.38 10.88
C GLU A 57 2.91 2.45 10.34
N ARG A 58 2.61 3.42 9.49
CA ARG A 58 1.29 3.54 8.88
C ARG A 58 1.14 2.73 7.59
N LEU A 59 2.20 2.04 7.20
CA LEU A 59 2.19 1.17 6.01
C LEU A 59 1.94 -0.26 6.43
N SER A 60 0.89 -0.86 5.89
CA SER A 60 0.57 -2.26 6.10
C SER A 60 0.33 -2.93 4.75
N PHE A 61 0.30 -4.24 4.77
CA PHE A 61 0.13 -5.01 3.55
C PHE A 61 -0.89 -6.11 3.74
N VAL A 62 -1.59 -6.44 2.65
CA VAL A 62 -2.45 -7.63 2.59
C VAL A 62 -2.08 -8.42 1.35
N THR A 63 -2.12 -9.73 1.47
CA THR A 63 -1.92 -10.60 0.32
C THR A 63 -3.25 -10.72 -0.41
N LEU A 64 -3.25 -10.36 -1.68
CA LEU A 64 -4.47 -10.35 -2.47
C LEU A 64 -4.15 -10.78 -3.89
N ASP A 65 -4.87 -11.78 -4.37
CA ASP A 65 -4.83 -12.15 -5.77
C ASP A 65 -5.93 -11.38 -6.49
N LEU A 66 -5.53 -10.51 -7.41
CA LEU A 66 -6.46 -9.63 -8.12
C LEU A 66 -7.42 -10.41 -9.03
N GLU A 67 -7.12 -11.67 -9.30
CA GLU A 67 -7.99 -12.53 -10.09
C GLU A 67 -9.12 -13.16 -9.27
N GLN A 68 -9.05 -13.04 -7.95
CA GLN A 68 -10.05 -13.60 -7.06
C GLN A 68 -10.82 -12.50 -6.35
N ASP A 69 -12.14 -12.57 -6.39
CA ASP A 69 -12.99 -11.56 -5.77
C ASP A 69 -13.04 -11.68 -4.25
N ALA A 70 -12.76 -12.87 -3.71
CA ALA A 70 -12.99 -13.15 -2.30
C ALA A 70 -12.16 -12.32 -1.33
N GLY A 71 -10.98 -11.84 -1.75
CA GLY A 71 -10.11 -11.08 -0.86
C GLY A 71 -10.37 -9.59 -0.84
N TRP A 72 -11.13 -9.07 -1.80
CA TRP A 72 -11.29 -7.62 -1.97
C TRP A 72 -11.98 -6.94 -0.80
N ALA A 73 -13.07 -7.53 -0.32
CA ALA A 73 -13.83 -6.94 0.77
C ALA A 73 -13.00 -6.85 2.05
N GLU A 74 -12.22 -7.88 2.33
CA GLU A 74 -11.35 -7.89 3.50
C GLU A 74 -10.19 -6.90 3.35
N ALA A 75 -9.60 -6.85 2.16
CA ALA A 75 -8.51 -5.92 1.89
C ALA A 75 -8.96 -4.47 2.03
N ALA A 76 -10.18 -4.17 1.63
CA ALA A 76 -10.73 -2.82 1.66
C ALA A 76 -11.33 -2.45 3.01
N ARG A 77 -11.46 -3.40 3.93
CA ARG A 77 -12.10 -3.14 5.22
C ARG A 77 -11.33 -2.04 5.98
N GLY A 78 -12.06 -1.01 6.39
CA GLY A 78 -11.47 0.11 7.12
C GLY A 78 -10.77 1.13 6.23
N CYS A 79 -10.67 0.89 4.94
CA CYS A 79 -10.09 1.86 4.02
C CYS A 79 -11.15 2.85 3.57
N THR A 80 -10.77 4.13 3.49
CA THR A 80 -11.68 5.20 3.08
C THR A 80 -11.50 5.60 1.62
N ALA A 81 -10.42 5.15 0.99
CA ALA A 81 -10.15 5.44 -0.41
C ALA A 81 -9.37 4.28 -1.03
N MET A 82 -9.38 4.21 -2.35
CA MET A 82 -8.64 3.19 -3.08
C MET A 82 -7.92 3.82 -4.26
N MET A 83 -6.64 3.48 -4.40
CA MET A 83 -5.84 3.84 -5.57
C MET A 83 -5.51 2.56 -6.32
N HIS A 84 -6.05 2.43 -7.53
CA HIS A 84 -5.84 1.25 -8.33
C HIS A 84 -4.72 1.49 -9.33
N THR A 85 -3.56 0.94 -9.05
CA THR A 85 -2.38 1.08 -9.91
C THR A 85 -1.96 -0.24 -10.50
N ALA A 86 -2.75 -1.29 -10.28
CA ALA A 86 -2.40 -2.61 -10.75
C ALA A 86 -2.32 -2.62 -12.26
N SER A 87 -1.12 -2.72 -12.74
CA SER A 87 -0.82 -2.93 -14.14
C SER A 87 -0.05 -4.23 -14.24
N PRO A 88 -0.38 -5.05 -15.20
CA PRO A 88 0.37 -6.29 -15.37
C PRO A 88 1.85 -6.07 -15.56
#